data_2616671de4cb0d11185d58d93ce98c84
#
_entry.id   2616671de4cb0d11185d58d93ce98c84
#
_cell.length_a   1.000
_cell.length_b   1.000
_cell.length_c   1.000
_cell.angle_alpha   90.00
_cell.angle_beta   90.00
_cell.angle_gamma   90.00
#
_symmetry.space_group_name_H-M   'P 1'
#
loop_
_entity.id
_entity.type
_entity.pdbx_description
1 polymer ?
#
loop_
_entity_poly.entity_id
_entity_poly.type
_entity_poly.pdbx_seq_one_letter_code
_entity_poly.pdbx_strand_id
1 'polypeptide(L)'
;MDNTILSLILLLSPFVGFLFNIFFGKSISKNVSGYIGTFAVIISFLVTIILFLDLNATNKSSEIHLFQWFSLHDLRVDFGFLFDQLSVLWLMFVTGIGSLIHLYSISYMHDDENMNKFFAYLNLFVFFMITLVIGNNLLVMFIGWEGVGLCSYLLIGFWHKNQEYNDAAKKAFIMNRIGDLGLLIGIFILAYSFGCIDYMTLKMVVSNNKSLHLDMIPVAALCLFIGACGKSAQIPLYTWLPDAMAGPTPVSALIHAATMVTAGIFMVTRLNFLFDMAHDVQTIMAFVGTFTAIVAASIGLIQNDIKKVLAYSTVSQLGLMFLALGLGAYEVAVFHRSEEHTSELQSRP
;
A
#
# COMPACT_ATOMS: atom_id res chain seq x y z
N MET A 1 -19.59 18.56 7.11
CA MET A 1 -19.75 17.27 7.81
C MET A 1 -18.53 17.12 8.73
N ASP A 2 -18.68 16.51 9.88
CA ASP A 2 -17.51 16.33 10.76
C ASP A 2 -16.53 15.37 10.08
N ASN A 3 -15.28 15.81 9.91
CA ASN A 3 -14.24 15.01 9.23
C ASN A 3 -13.97 13.69 9.96
N THR A 4 -14.25 13.61 11.25
CA THR A 4 -14.17 12.38 12.04
C THR A 4 -15.19 11.34 11.59
N ILE A 5 -16.43 11.76 11.33
CA ILE A 5 -17.50 10.85 10.85
C ILE A 5 -17.15 10.36 9.43
N LEU A 6 -16.70 11.26 8.56
CA LEU A 6 -16.29 10.90 7.19
C LEU A 6 -15.14 9.89 7.20
N SER A 7 -14.13 10.08 8.06
CA SER A 7 -13.00 9.16 8.17
C SER A 7 -13.41 7.77 8.66
N LEU A 8 -14.35 7.71 9.61
CA LEU A 8 -14.87 6.44 10.10
C LEU A 8 -15.70 5.72 9.02
N ILE A 9 -16.54 6.43 8.26
CA ILE A 9 -17.29 5.83 7.15
C ILE A 9 -16.32 5.31 6.08
N LEU A 10 -15.32 6.09 5.71
CA LEU A 10 -14.29 5.72 4.75
C LEU A 10 -13.62 4.40 5.12
N LEU A 11 -13.19 4.29 6.37
CA LEU A 11 -12.44 3.14 6.86
C LEU A 11 -13.36 1.92 7.12
N LEU A 12 -14.47 2.13 7.81
CA LEU A 12 -15.31 1.03 8.27
C LEU A 12 -16.21 0.43 7.17
N SER A 13 -16.50 1.15 6.10
CA SER A 13 -17.35 0.64 5.04
C SER A 13 -16.81 -0.65 4.41
N PRO A 14 -15.53 -0.76 3.96
CA PRO A 14 -14.99 -2.03 3.46
C PRO A 14 -14.90 -3.09 4.56
N PHE A 15 -14.64 -2.70 5.81
CA PHE A 15 -14.61 -3.64 6.92
C PHE A 15 -15.98 -4.28 7.18
N VAL A 16 -17.05 -3.49 7.14
CA VAL A 16 -18.42 -4.00 7.21
C VAL A 16 -18.73 -4.92 6.03
N GLY A 17 -18.28 -4.57 4.81
CA GLY A 17 -18.39 -5.42 3.64
C GLY A 17 -17.67 -6.77 3.83
N PHE A 18 -16.48 -6.76 4.43
CA PHE A 18 -15.76 -7.98 4.83
C PHE A 18 -16.56 -8.82 5.82
N LEU A 19 -16.99 -8.23 6.96
CA LEU A 19 -17.71 -8.95 8.01
C LEU A 19 -19.01 -9.54 7.46
N PHE A 20 -19.75 -8.78 6.67
CA PHE A 20 -20.99 -9.26 6.08
C PHE A 20 -20.75 -10.47 5.17
N ASN A 21 -19.75 -10.40 4.28
CA ASN A 21 -19.46 -11.48 3.35
C ASN A 21 -18.89 -12.74 4.05
N ILE A 22 -18.11 -12.59 5.13
CA ILE A 22 -17.57 -13.73 5.84
C ILE A 22 -18.63 -14.46 6.66
N PHE A 23 -19.53 -13.73 7.35
CA PHE A 23 -20.52 -14.33 8.24
C PHE A 23 -21.82 -14.76 7.50
N PHE A 24 -22.29 -13.93 6.58
CA PHE A 24 -23.58 -14.14 5.91
C PHE A 24 -23.44 -14.62 4.46
N GLY A 25 -22.25 -14.56 3.87
CA GLY A 25 -22.05 -14.86 2.45
C GLY A 25 -22.51 -16.25 2.01
N LYS A 26 -22.50 -17.24 2.91
CA LYS A 26 -23.02 -18.60 2.61
C LYS A 26 -24.54 -18.68 2.56
N SER A 27 -25.25 -17.75 3.21
CA SER A 27 -26.72 -17.72 3.33
C SER A 27 -27.38 -16.89 2.23
N ILE A 28 -26.61 -16.12 1.45
CA ILE A 28 -27.07 -15.24 0.38
C ILE A 28 -26.59 -15.73 -0.98
N SER A 29 -27.24 -15.23 -2.05
CA SER A 29 -26.78 -15.53 -3.40
C SER A 29 -25.40 -14.92 -3.68
N LYS A 30 -24.60 -15.59 -4.53
CA LYS A 30 -23.25 -15.13 -4.91
C LYS A 30 -23.25 -13.69 -5.42
N ASN A 31 -24.20 -13.34 -6.28
CA ASN A 31 -24.31 -11.98 -6.85
C ASN A 31 -24.56 -10.93 -5.78
N VAL A 32 -25.44 -11.19 -4.81
CA VAL A 32 -25.70 -10.27 -3.70
C VAL A 32 -24.45 -10.04 -2.86
N SER A 33 -23.68 -11.10 -2.57
CA SER A 33 -22.39 -11.00 -1.89
C SER A 33 -21.41 -10.07 -2.65
N GLY A 34 -21.32 -10.24 -3.98
CA GLY A 34 -20.51 -9.39 -4.83
C GLY A 34 -20.95 -7.93 -4.83
N TYR A 35 -22.25 -7.67 -4.96
CA TYR A 35 -22.79 -6.30 -4.93
C TYR A 35 -22.57 -5.61 -3.57
N ILE A 36 -22.75 -6.30 -2.46
CA ILE A 36 -22.50 -5.74 -1.12
C ILE A 36 -21.01 -5.37 -0.96
N GLY A 37 -20.10 -6.28 -1.34
CA GLY A 37 -18.67 -6.00 -1.31
C GLY A 37 -18.27 -4.79 -2.18
N THR A 38 -18.82 -4.72 -3.38
CA THR A 38 -18.56 -3.60 -4.31
C THR A 38 -19.13 -2.29 -3.78
N PHE A 39 -20.37 -2.30 -3.27
CA PHE A 39 -21.03 -1.11 -2.75
C PHE A 39 -20.30 -0.53 -1.53
N ALA A 40 -19.77 -1.40 -0.66
CA ALA A 40 -18.95 -0.98 0.48
C ALA A 40 -17.72 -0.16 0.05
N VAL A 41 -17.03 -0.57 -1.02
CA VAL A 41 -15.87 0.18 -1.54
C VAL A 41 -16.29 1.44 -2.28
N ILE A 42 -17.41 1.43 -2.99
CA ILE A 42 -17.98 2.63 -3.64
C ILE A 42 -18.33 3.69 -2.60
N ILE A 43 -18.88 3.32 -1.44
CA ILE A 43 -19.11 4.28 -0.34
C ILE A 43 -17.81 4.95 0.08
N SER A 44 -16.74 4.16 0.27
CA SER A 44 -15.41 4.72 0.58
C SER A 44 -14.91 5.66 -0.51
N PHE A 45 -15.14 5.34 -1.77
CA PHE A 45 -14.77 6.21 -2.89
C PHE A 45 -15.53 7.53 -2.90
N LEU A 46 -16.84 7.49 -2.66
CA LEU A 46 -17.65 8.72 -2.56
C LEU A 46 -17.19 9.62 -1.41
N VAL A 47 -16.86 9.03 -0.26
CA VAL A 47 -16.30 9.79 0.86
C VAL A 47 -14.92 10.37 0.50
N THR A 48 -14.10 9.64 -0.22
CA THR A 48 -12.80 10.14 -0.70
C THR A 48 -12.98 11.36 -1.62
N ILE A 49 -13.98 11.35 -2.51
CA ILE A 49 -14.29 12.50 -3.37
C ILE A 49 -14.68 13.72 -2.51
N ILE A 50 -15.50 13.52 -1.48
CA ILE A 50 -15.90 14.62 -0.57
C ILE A 50 -14.65 15.20 0.12
N LEU A 51 -13.76 14.36 0.65
CA LEU A 51 -12.51 14.79 1.28
C LEU A 51 -11.58 15.50 0.31
N PHE A 52 -11.52 15.05 -0.94
CA PHE A 52 -10.75 15.71 -2.00
C PHE A 52 -11.27 17.10 -2.31
N LEU A 53 -12.58 17.27 -2.42
CA LEU A 53 -13.21 18.58 -2.66
C LEU A 53 -13.01 19.53 -1.47
N ASP A 54 -13.13 19.03 -0.24
CA ASP A 54 -12.89 19.80 0.98
C ASP A 54 -11.44 20.26 1.07
N LEU A 55 -10.49 19.36 0.80
CA LEU A 55 -9.06 19.68 0.79
C LEU A 55 -8.72 20.75 -0.26
N ASN A 56 -9.27 20.63 -1.47
CA ASN A 56 -9.06 21.62 -2.52
C ASN A 56 -9.68 22.99 -2.20
N ALA A 57 -10.82 23.01 -1.51
CA ALA A 57 -11.48 24.25 -1.10
C ALA A 57 -10.77 24.96 0.05
N THR A 58 -10.26 24.19 1.03
CA THR A 58 -9.65 24.74 2.25
C THR A 58 -8.14 24.87 2.16
N ASN A 59 -7.50 24.08 1.31
CA ASN A 59 -6.05 23.90 1.17
C ASN A 59 -5.34 23.62 2.53
N LYS A 60 -6.05 22.96 3.46
CA LYS A 60 -5.55 22.63 4.81
C LYS A 60 -5.59 21.14 5.04
N SER A 61 -4.47 20.58 5.50
CA SER A 61 -4.44 19.20 6.00
C SER A 61 -5.26 19.09 7.29
N SER A 62 -5.94 17.96 7.46
CA SER A 62 -6.72 17.64 8.64
C SER A 62 -6.12 16.44 9.36
N GLU A 63 -5.77 16.61 10.62
CA GLU A 63 -5.34 15.53 11.50
C GLU A 63 -6.44 15.24 12.51
N ILE A 64 -6.80 13.96 12.65
CA ILE A 64 -7.88 13.48 13.52
C ILE A 64 -7.28 12.51 14.52
N HIS A 65 -7.31 12.87 15.79
CA HIS A 65 -6.93 11.99 16.88
C HIS A 65 -8.18 11.29 17.41
N LEU A 66 -8.19 9.95 17.40
CA LEU A 66 -9.32 9.16 17.88
C LEU A 66 -9.16 8.81 19.36
N PHE A 67 -8.07 8.19 19.72
CA PHE A 67 -7.74 7.82 21.11
C PHE A 67 -6.23 7.60 21.28
N GLN A 68 -5.78 7.73 22.52
CA GLN A 68 -4.42 7.35 22.89
C GLN A 68 -4.34 5.82 22.98
N TRP A 69 -3.47 5.20 22.16
CA TRP A 69 -3.33 3.76 22.16
C TRP A 69 -2.48 3.28 23.33
N PHE A 70 -1.26 3.80 23.45
CA PHE A 70 -0.39 3.55 24.60
C PHE A 70 0.64 4.68 24.77
N SER A 71 1.25 4.72 25.96
CA SER A 71 2.41 5.58 26.22
C SER A 71 3.48 4.77 26.96
N LEU A 72 4.73 4.95 26.56
CA LEU A 72 5.88 4.30 27.15
C LEU A 72 6.98 5.34 27.36
N HIS A 73 7.23 5.73 28.62
CA HIS A 73 8.11 6.86 28.94
C HIS A 73 7.74 8.12 28.16
N ASP A 74 8.65 8.59 27.32
CA ASP A 74 8.46 9.80 26.52
C ASP A 74 7.70 9.53 25.19
N LEU A 75 7.62 8.27 24.76
CA LEU A 75 6.91 7.89 23.54
C LEU A 75 5.40 7.79 23.82
N ARG A 76 4.64 8.69 23.19
CA ARG A 76 3.18 8.65 23.15
C ARG A 76 2.73 8.24 21.75
N VAL A 77 1.86 7.24 21.69
CA VAL A 77 1.29 6.76 20.43
C VAL A 77 -0.23 6.93 20.47
N ASP A 78 -0.72 7.77 19.58
CA ASP A 78 -2.13 8.01 19.40
C ASP A 78 -2.62 7.26 18.14
N PHE A 79 -3.82 6.72 18.18
CA PHE A 79 -4.47 6.20 16.99
C PHE A 79 -5.22 7.34 16.31
N GLY A 80 -4.77 7.72 15.13
CA GLY A 80 -5.31 8.87 14.42
C GLY A 80 -5.15 8.77 12.91
N PHE A 81 -5.74 9.74 12.21
CA PHE A 81 -5.76 9.81 10.76
C PHE A 81 -5.22 11.16 10.28
N LEU A 82 -4.51 11.13 9.17
CA LEU A 82 -3.97 12.31 8.49
C LEU A 82 -4.52 12.39 7.07
N PHE A 83 -5.25 13.46 6.79
CA PHE A 83 -5.75 13.79 5.46
C PHE A 83 -5.00 15.00 4.91
N ASP A 84 -4.11 14.76 4.00
CA ASP A 84 -3.36 15.75 3.24
C ASP A 84 -3.39 15.42 1.74
N GLN A 85 -2.73 16.21 0.93
CA GLN A 85 -2.70 16.03 -0.52
C GLN A 85 -2.22 14.63 -0.92
N LEU A 86 -1.20 14.10 -0.25
CA LEU A 86 -0.64 12.78 -0.54
C LEU A 86 -1.64 11.66 -0.19
N SER A 87 -2.19 11.66 1.03
CA SER A 87 -3.13 10.62 1.45
C SER A 87 -4.41 10.63 0.63
N VAL A 88 -4.98 11.80 0.36
CA VAL A 88 -6.23 11.90 -0.41
C VAL A 88 -6.01 11.47 -1.88
N LEU A 89 -4.88 11.84 -2.49
CA LEU A 89 -4.53 11.37 -3.83
C LEU A 89 -4.41 9.84 -3.88
N TRP A 90 -3.72 9.24 -2.90
CA TRP A 90 -3.62 7.77 -2.83
C TRP A 90 -4.96 7.09 -2.60
N LEU A 91 -5.82 7.67 -1.76
CA LEU A 91 -7.17 7.15 -1.54
C LEU A 91 -8.02 7.16 -2.82
N MET A 92 -7.88 8.18 -3.68
CA MET A 92 -8.57 8.21 -4.98
C MET A 92 -8.22 7.00 -5.84
N PHE A 93 -6.93 6.60 -5.88
CA PHE A 93 -6.53 5.39 -6.60
C PHE A 93 -7.02 4.11 -5.91
N VAL A 94 -6.80 3.99 -4.60
CA VAL A 94 -7.15 2.79 -3.83
C VAL A 94 -8.66 2.50 -3.89
N THR A 95 -9.48 3.52 -3.62
CA THR A 95 -10.94 3.34 -3.57
C THR A 95 -11.59 3.40 -4.94
N GLY A 96 -11.12 4.27 -5.84
CA GLY A 96 -11.68 4.43 -7.18
C GLY A 96 -11.40 3.22 -8.06
N ILE A 97 -10.13 2.88 -8.29
CA ILE A 97 -9.76 1.70 -9.08
C ILE A 97 -10.21 0.43 -8.36
N GLY A 98 -10.09 0.39 -7.01
CA GLY A 98 -10.61 -0.70 -6.19
C GLY A 98 -12.09 -0.97 -6.44
N SER A 99 -12.94 0.07 -6.55
CA SER A 99 -14.37 -0.07 -6.87
C SER A 99 -14.61 -0.70 -8.24
N LEU A 100 -13.85 -0.28 -9.26
CA LEU A 100 -13.94 -0.83 -10.61
C LEU A 100 -13.52 -2.30 -10.65
N ILE A 101 -12.45 -2.65 -9.93
CA ILE A 101 -11.97 -4.04 -9.81
C ILE A 101 -13.03 -4.90 -9.11
N HIS A 102 -13.65 -4.41 -8.04
CA HIS A 102 -14.74 -5.13 -7.36
C HIS A 102 -15.91 -5.38 -8.31
N LEU A 103 -16.32 -4.35 -9.07
CA LEU A 103 -17.40 -4.48 -10.05
C LEU A 103 -17.06 -5.52 -11.12
N TYR A 104 -15.87 -5.48 -11.69
CA TYR A 104 -15.38 -6.47 -12.66
C TYR A 104 -15.35 -7.89 -12.07
N SER A 105 -14.96 -8.00 -10.80
CA SER A 105 -14.85 -9.29 -10.10
C SER A 105 -16.18 -10.02 -9.97
N ILE A 106 -17.32 -9.33 -9.99
CA ILE A 106 -18.64 -9.95 -9.92
C ILE A 106 -18.85 -10.89 -11.13
N SER A 107 -18.52 -10.42 -12.33
CA SER A 107 -18.60 -11.24 -13.54
C SER A 107 -17.51 -12.30 -13.60
N TYR A 108 -16.27 -11.93 -13.23
CA TYR A 108 -15.12 -12.82 -13.33
C TYR A 108 -15.23 -14.04 -12.39
N MET A 109 -15.73 -13.85 -11.16
CA MET A 109 -15.84 -14.91 -10.14
C MET A 109 -17.20 -15.57 -10.07
N HIS A 110 -18.12 -15.29 -11.02
CA HIS A 110 -19.51 -15.77 -10.99
C HIS A 110 -19.61 -17.29 -10.85
N ASP A 111 -18.76 -18.04 -11.53
CA ASP A 111 -18.80 -19.50 -11.56
C ASP A 111 -18.04 -20.13 -10.38
N ASP A 112 -17.26 -19.36 -9.61
CA ASP A 112 -16.51 -19.86 -8.46
C ASP A 112 -17.43 -20.13 -7.27
N GLU A 113 -17.22 -21.28 -6.60
CA GLU A 113 -17.99 -21.66 -5.42
C GLU A 113 -17.74 -20.77 -4.21
N ASN A 114 -16.55 -20.17 -4.10
CA ASN A 114 -16.11 -19.38 -2.96
C ASN A 114 -16.13 -17.86 -3.21
N MET A 115 -16.96 -17.40 -4.14
CA MET A 115 -17.05 -15.98 -4.51
C MET A 115 -17.27 -15.07 -3.29
N ASN A 116 -18.05 -15.50 -2.29
CA ASN A 116 -18.28 -14.75 -1.05
C ASN A 116 -16.99 -14.54 -0.24
N LYS A 117 -16.13 -15.57 -0.11
CA LYS A 117 -14.83 -15.45 0.55
C LYS A 117 -13.89 -14.53 -0.22
N PHE A 118 -13.96 -14.59 -1.55
CA PHE A 118 -13.18 -13.74 -2.41
C PHE A 118 -13.49 -12.26 -2.15
N PHE A 119 -14.76 -11.88 -2.16
CA PHE A 119 -15.18 -10.51 -1.86
C PHE A 119 -14.89 -10.10 -0.41
N ALA A 120 -14.97 -11.03 0.54
CA ALA A 120 -14.54 -10.75 1.91
C ALA A 120 -13.05 -10.36 1.95
N TYR A 121 -12.18 -11.14 1.34
CA TYR A 121 -10.73 -10.85 1.33
C TYR A 121 -10.39 -9.58 0.56
N LEU A 122 -11.07 -9.29 -0.55
CA LEU A 122 -10.89 -8.04 -1.29
C LEU A 122 -11.27 -6.81 -0.43
N ASN A 123 -12.41 -6.86 0.26
CA ASN A 123 -12.84 -5.78 1.15
C ASN A 123 -11.86 -5.60 2.32
N LEU A 124 -11.39 -6.68 2.93
CA LEU A 124 -10.42 -6.63 4.01
C LEU A 124 -9.09 -6.01 3.52
N PHE A 125 -8.67 -6.34 2.29
CA PHE A 125 -7.49 -5.76 1.68
C PHE A 125 -7.64 -4.24 1.51
N VAL A 126 -8.78 -3.77 1.00
CA VAL A 126 -9.05 -2.32 0.85
C VAL A 126 -9.09 -1.63 2.20
N PHE A 127 -9.70 -2.24 3.23
CA PHE A 127 -9.69 -1.72 4.59
C PHE A 127 -8.26 -1.48 5.12
N PHE A 128 -7.37 -2.47 5.01
CA PHE A 128 -6.00 -2.32 5.46
C PHE A 128 -5.20 -1.33 4.60
N MET A 129 -5.49 -1.27 3.31
CA MET A 129 -4.84 -0.29 2.44
C MET A 129 -5.26 1.15 2.78
N ILE A 130 -6.53 1.38 3.08
CA ILE A 130 -7.01 2.67 3.59
C ILE A 130 -6.31 2.99 4.91
N THR A 131 -6.25 2.04 5.86
CA THR A 131 -5.56 2.22 7.16
C THR A 131 -4.09 2.63 6.96
N LEU A 132 -3.38 2.00 6.03
CA LEU A 132 -1.99 2.33 5.70
C LEU A 132 -1.85 3.79 5.24
N VAL A 133 -2.76 4.23 4.36
CA VAL A 133 -2.67 5.54 3.71
C VAL A 133 -3.06 6.69 4.65
N ILE A 134 -4.10 6.48 5.48
CA ILE A 134 -4.61 7.55 6.35
C ILE A 134 -3.93 7.60 7.73
N GLY A 135 -3.15 6.59 8.11
CA GLY A 135 -2.46 6.58 9.41
C GLY A 135 -1.66 7.86 9.63
N ASN A 136 -1.78 8.48 10.81
CA ASN A 136 -1.06 9.71 11.17
C ASN A 136 0.35 9.44 11.70
N ASN A 137 0.69 8.19 11.93
CA ASN A 137 1.99 7.78 12.46
C ASN A 137 2.47 6.45 11.84
N LEU A 138 3.75 6.16 12.06
CA LEU A 138 4.42 4.97 11.52
C LEU A 138 3.82 3.65 12.02
N LEU A 139 3.25 3.60 13.23
CA LEU A 139 2.69 2.36 13.78
C LEU A 139 1.31 2.05 13.20
N VAL A 140 0.44 3.05 13.02
CA VAL A 140 -0.85 2.87 12.34
C VAL A 140 -0.63 2.49 10.87
N MET A 141 0.35 3.14 10.20
CA MET A 141 0.77 2.73 8.86
C MET A 141 1.23 1.26 8.85
N PHE A 142 2.01 0.84 9.84
CA PHE A 142 2.52 -0.54 9.94
C PHE A 142 1.40 -1.58 10.12
N ILE A 143 0.31 -1.26 10.87
CA ILE A 143 -0.87 -2.14 10.95
C ILE A 143 -1.47 -2.37 9.56
N GLY A 144 -1.68 -1.29 8.80
CA GLY A 144 -2.17 -1.40 7.43
C GLY A 144 -1.20 -2.18 6.54
N TRP A 145 0.10 -1.94 6.68
CA TRP A 145 1.18 -2.60 5.95
C TRP A 145 1.19 -4.12 6.14
N GLU A 146 1.06 -4.57 7.37
CA GLU A 146 0.98 -5.97 7.74
C GLU A 146 -0.33 -6.62 7.29
N GLY A 147 -1.44 -5.89 7.48
CA GLY A 147 -2.77 -6.35 7.06
C GLY A 147 -2.88 -6.56 5.56
N VAL A 148 -2.33 -5.66 4.74
CA VAL A 148 -2.26 -5.82 3.28
C VAL A 148 -1.40 -7.04 2.92
N GLY A 149 -0.28 -7.28 3.62
CA GLY A 149 0.55 -8.47 3.44
C GLY A 149 -0.21 -9.77 3.71
N LEU A 150 -0.96 -9.83 4.80
CA LEU A 150 -1.82 -10.97 5.12
C LEU A 150 -2.92 -11.19 4.07
N CYS A 151 -3.60 -10.13 3.66
CA CYS A 151 -4.65 -10.22 2.65
C CYS A 151 -4.11 -10.68 1.30
N SER A 152 -2.91 -10.21 0.91
CA SER A 152 -2.26 -10.66 -0.32
C SER A 152 -1.97 -12.16 -0.29
N TYR A 153 -1.48 -12.69 0.83
CA TYR A 153 -1.30 -14.12 1.03
C TYR A 153 -2.60 -14.91 0.80
N LEU A 154 -3.72 -14.47 1.41
CA LEU A 154 -5.02 -15.11 1.29
C LEU A 154 -5.58 -15.04 -0.14
N LEU A 155 -5.31 -13.95 -0.84
CA LEU A 155 -5.81 -13.71 -2.20
C LEU A 155 -4.96 -14.42 -3.26
N ILE A 156 -3.63 -14.44 -3.15
CA ILE A 156 -2.74 -15.16 -4.07
C ILE A 156 -2.99 -16.67 -3.96
N GLY A 157 -3.11 -17.18 -2.72
CA GLY A 157 -3.42 -18.57 -2.42
C GLY A 157 -4.92 -18.90 -2.43
N PHE A 158 -5.76 -18.09 -3.08
CA PHE A 158 -7.22 -18.27 -3.05
C PHE A 158 -7.64 -19.66 -3.52
N TRP A 159 -7.07 -20.15 -4.60
CA TRP A 159 -7.28 -21.51 -5.11
C TRP A 159 -6.32 -22.50 -4.42
N HIS A 160 -6.44 -22.62 -3.11
CA HIS A 160 -5.55 -23.38 -2.22
C HIS A 160 -5.47 -24.90 -2.51
N LYS A 161 -6.34 -25.44 -3.37
CA LYS A 161 -6.26 -26.84 -3.82
C LYS A 161 -5.06 -27.09 -4.74
N ASN A 162 -4.53 -26.03 -5.37
CA ASN A 162 -3.32 -26.10 -6.21
C ASN A 162 -2.08 -25.78 -5.36
N GLN A 163 -1.13 -26.73 -5.30
CA GLN A 163 0.10 -26.56 -4.52
C GLN A 163 0.99 -25.42 -5.01
N GLU A 164 1.07 -25.21 -6.32
CA GLU A 164 1.87 -24.15 -6.93
C GLU A 164 1.39 -22.75 -6.46
N TYR A 165 0.09 -22.57 -6.33
CA TYR A 165 -0.49 -21.29 -5.86
C TYR A 165 -0.24 -21.09 -4.37
N ASN A 166 -0.25 -22.17 -3.59
CA ASN A 166 0.12 -22.09 -2.17
C ASN A 166 1.59 -21.74 -1.98
N ASP A 167 2.47 -22.27 -2.80
CA ASP A 167 3.90 -21.99 -2.75
C ASP A 167 4.20 -20.56 -3.21
N ALA A 168 3.51 -20.06 -4.23
CA ALA A 168 3.57 -18.65 -4.64
C ALA A 168 3.10 -17.71 -3.52
N ALA A 169 1.98 -18.04 -2.85
CA ALA A 169 1.48 -17.25 -1.71
C ALA A 169 2.46 -17.24 -0.53
N LYS A 170 3.03 -18.39 -0.16
CA LYS A 170 4.04 -18.49 0.90
C LYS A 170 5.28 -17.67 0.54
N LYS A 171 5.77 -17.80 -0.70
CA LYS A 171 6.92 -17.03 -1.17
C LYS A 171 6.66 -15.52 -1.05
N ALA A 172 5.51 -15.04 -1.54
CA ALA A 172 5.12 -13.65 -1.43
C ALA A 172 5.10 -13.19 0.03
N PHE A 173 4.49 -13.98 0.93
CA PHE A 173 4.40 -13.66 2.35
C PHE A 173 5.78 -13.57 3.01
N ILE A 174 6.66 -14.58 2.81
CA ILE A 174 7.99 -14.64 3.43
C ILE A 174 8.87 -13.49 2.93
N MET A 175 8.89 -13.23 1.61
CA MET A 175 9.69 -12.15 1.04
C MET A 175 9.26 -10.78 1.55
N ASN A 176 7.96 -10.56 1.68
CA ASN A 176 7.45 -9.33 2.29
C ASN A 176 7.84 -9.23 3.77
N ARG A 177 7.77 -10.31 4.54
CA ARG A 177 8.17 -10.34 5.97
C ARG A 177 9.63 -9.99 6.19
N ILE A 178 10.53 -10.38 5.29
CA ILE A 178 11.94 -9.96 5.35
C ILE A 178 12.04 -8.44 5.25
N GLY A 179 11.29 -7.82 4.33
CA GLY A 179 11.21 -6.37 4.23
C GLY A 179 10.56 -5.73 5.45
N ASP A 180 9.45 -6.29 5.94
CA ASP A 180 8.69 -5.78 7.07
C ASP A 180 9.53 -5.75 8.37
N LEU A 181 10.47 -6.69 8.54
CA LEU A 181 11.44 -6.66 9.63
C LEU A 181 12.33 -5.41 9.55
N GLY A 182 12.82 -5.07 8.35
CA GLY A 182 13.58 -3.84 8.14
C GLY A 182 12.76 -2.60 8.52
N LEU A 183 11.51 -2.51 8.03
CA LEU A 183 10.60 -1.43 8.37
C LEU A 183 10.41 -1.28 9.88
N LEU A 184 10.17 -2.39 10.59
CA LEU A 184 9.95 -2.39 12.03
C LEU A 184 11.20 -1.91 12.80
N ILE A 185 12.38 -2.36 12.40
CA ILE A 185 13.65 -1.89 12.98
C ILE A 185 13.81 -0.38 12.75
N GLY A 186 13.52 0.12 11.56
CA GLY A 186 13.54 1.56 11.26
C GLY A 186 12.60 2.35 12.16
N ILE A 187 11.37 1.88 12.37
CA ILE A 187 10.40 2.49 13.30
C ILE A 187 10.95 2.54 14.74
N PHE A 188 11.56 1.45 15.21
CA PHE A 188 12.14 1.40 16.56
C PHE A 188 13.32 2.34 16.72
N ILE A 189 14.19 2.46 15.71
CA ILE A 189 15.30 3.42 15.74
C ILE A 189 14.76 4.85 15.84
N LEU A 190 13.74 5.21 15.05
CA LEU A 190 13.12 6.53 15.12
C LEU A 190 12.45 6.78 16.47
N ALA A 191 11.68 5.81 16.98
CA ALA A 191 11.04 5.91 18.28
C ALA A 191 12.05 6.10 19.42
N TYR A 192 13.15 5.34 19.40
CA TYR A 192 14.19 5.42 20.43
C TYR A 192 14.99 6.74 20.35
N SER A 193 15.34 7.18 19.12
CA SER A 193 16.19 8.34 18.91
C SER A 193 15.47 9.68 19.10
N PHE A 194 14.18 9.73 18.75
CA PHE A 194 13.41 10.99 18.68
C PHE A 194 12.23 11.04 19.68
N GLY A 195 11.90 9.93 20.34
CA GLY A 195 10.77 9.86 21.28
C GLY A 195 9.40 10.05 20.64
N CYS A 196 9.31 10.03 19.30
CA CYS A 196 8.07 10.22 18.57
C CYS A 196 8.07 9.42 17.26
N ILE A 197 6.86 9.05 16.82
CA ILE A 197 6.63 8.33 15.55
C ILE A 197 5.54 8.97 14.68
N ASP A 198 4.91 10.04 15.18
CA ASP A 198 3.92 10.83 14.43
C ASP A 198 4.61 11.63 13.35
N TYR A 199 4.07 11.65 12.14
CA TYR A 199 4.69 12.30 10.99
C TYR A 199 4.95 13.78 11.21
N MET A 200 3.97 14.50 11.76
CA MET A 200 4.06 15.95 11.97
C MET A 200 5.08 16.29 13.06
N THR A 201 5.02 15.58 14.19
CA THR A 201 5.96 15.75 15.31
C THR A 201 7.37 15.39 14.90
N LEU A 202 7.55 14.24 14.24
CA LEU A 202 8.85 13.77 13.77
C LEU A 202 9.48 14.77 12.78
N LYS A 203 8.68 15.28 11.83
CA LYS A 203 9.12 16.31 10.88
C LYS A 203 9.58 17.58 11.62
N MET A 204 8.85 18.04 12.63
CA MET A 204 9.23 19.21 13.43
C MET A 204 10.51 18.98 14.24
N VAL A 205 10.66 17.82 14.86
CA VAL A 205 11.85 17.48 15.65
C VAL A 205 13.09 17.38 14.77
N VAL A 206 12.99 16.73 13.63
CA VAL A 206 14.08 16.57 12.67
C VAL A 206 14.48 17.91 12.04
N SER A 207 13.50 18.74 11.62
CA SER A 207 13.77 20.04 10.98
C SER A 207 14.38 21.07 11.92
N ASN A 208 14.11 21.00 13.21
CA ASN A 208 14.64 21.92 14.22
C ASN A 208 16.12 21.67 14.59
N ASN A 209 16.77 20.66 13.99
CA ASN A 209 18.19 20.32 14.21
C ASN A 209 18.63 20.24 15.69
N LYS A 210 17.69 20.05 16.61
CA LYS A 210 17.95 20.03 18.08
C LYS A 210 18.13 18.63 18.64
N SER A 211 18.00 17.58 17.81
CA SER A 211 18.11 16.21 18.30
C SER A 211 19.57 15.75 18.36
N LEU A 212 19.96 15.14 19.47
CA LEU A 212 21.29 14.57 19.70
C LEU A 212 21.61 13.36 18.77
N HIS A 213 20.64 12.84 18.03
CA HIS A 213 20.75 11.55 17.32
C HIS A 213 20.50 11.66 15.80
N LEU A 214 20.93 12.77 15.17
CA LEU A 214 20.82 12.94 13.72
C LEU A 214 21.64 11.90 12.93
N ASP A 215 22.68 11.35 13.51
CA ASP A 215 23.51 10.27 13.00
C ASP A 215 22.74 8.95 12.81
N MET A 216 21.61 8.77 13.51
CA MET A 216 20.75 7.60 13.37
C MET A 216 19.76 7.70 12.19
N ILE A 217 19.57 8.88 11.60
CA ILE A 217 18.64 9.06 10.47
C ILE A 217 19.04 8.20 9.26
N PRO A 218 20.28 8.16 8.79
CA PRO A 218 20.66 7.31 7.65
C PRO A 218 20.39 5.83 7.92
N VAL A 219 20.65 5.35 9.15
CA VAL A 219 20.42 3.96 9.53
C VAL A 219 18.91 3.65 9.54
N ALA A 220 18.11 4.52 10.14
CA ALA A 220 16.64 4.38 10.12
C ALA A 220 16.09 4.43 8.69
N ALA A 221 16.52 5.39 7.89
CA ALA A 221 16.12 5.53 6.48
C ALA A 221 16.47 4.28 5.65
N LEU A 222 17.68 3.71 5.85
CA LEU A 222 18.06 2.46 5.19
C LEU A 222 17.15 1.29 5.59
N CYS A 223 16.84 1.16 6.87
CA CYS A 223 15.94 0.13 7.37
C CYS A 223 14.51 0.29 6.81
N LEU A 224 14.00 1.53 6.76
CA LEU A 224 12.71 1.83 6.13
C LEU A 224 12.74 1.50 4.62
N PHE A 225 13.83 1.82 3.92
CA PHE A 225 14.00 1.48 2.51
C PHE A 225 14.01 -0.04 2.27
N ILE A 226 14.63 -0.84 3.14
CA ILE A 226 14.54 -2.32 3.07
C ILE A 226 13.08 -2.77 3.16
N GLY A 227 12.29 -2.16 4.04
CA GLY A 227 10.84 -2.38 4.09
C GLY A 227 10.14 -2.06 2.78
N ALA A 228 10.46 -0.92 2.19
CA ALA A 228 9.95 -0.52 0.88
C ALA A 228 10.33 -1.51 -0.23
N CYS A 229 11.57 -2.03 -0.24
CA CYS A 229 12.02 -3.05 -1.20
C CYS A 229 11.17 -4.33 -1.15
N GLY A 230 10.72 -4.74 0.04
CA GLY A 230 9.85 -5.90 0.20
C GLY A 230 8.51 -5.72 -0.52
N LYS A 231 7.74 -4.70 -0.15
CA LYS A 231 6.40 -4.45 -0.73
C LYS A 231 6.46 -4.01 -2.19
N SER A 232 7.41 -3.15 -2.54
CA SER A 232 7.54 -2.62 -3.90
C SER A 232 8.44 -3.46 -4.81
N ALA A 233 8.72 -4.70 -4.42
CA ALA A 233 9.42 -5.69 -5.24
C ALA A 233 10.72 -5.17 -5.87
N GLN A 234 11.54 -4.46 -5.08
CA GLN A 234 12.87 -4.05 -5.53
C GLN A 234 13.91 -5.14 -5.28
N ILE A 235 14.98 -5.16 -6.06
CA ILE A 235 16.08 -6.11 -5.86
C ILE A 235 16.69 -5.90 -4.46
N PRO A 236 16.93 -7.00 -3.70
CA PRO A 236 16.82 -8.43 -4.08
C PRO A 236 15.44 -9.07 -3.85
N LEU A 237 14.46 -8.34 -3.31
CA LEU A 237 13.17 -8.89 -2.84
C LEU A 237 12.05 -8.87 -3.91
N TYR A 238 12.37 -8.92 -5.21
CA TYR A 238 11.39 -8.75 -6.30
C TYR A 238 10.73 -10.06 -6.75
N THR A 239 11.32 -11.22 -6.47
CA THR A 239 10.97 -12.50 -7.11
C THR A 239 9.58 -13.03 -6.76
N TRP A 240 8.93 -12.48 -5.75
CA TRP A 240 7.57 -12.88 -5.36
C TRP A 240 6.50 -12.31 -6.29
N LEU A 241 6.75 -11.14 -6.90
CA LEU A 241 5.73 -10.41 -7.66
C LEU A 241 5.29 -11.16 -8.93
N PRO A 242 6.18 -11.68 -9.78
CA PRO A 242 5.78 -12.49 -10.93
C PRO A 242 5.06 -13.79 -10.55
N ASP A 243 5.41 -14.41 -9.43
CA ASP A 243 4.75 -15.63 -8.96
C ASP A 243 3.36 -15.34 -8.36
N ALA A 244 3.15 -14.12 -7.83
CA ALA A 244 1.85 -13.68 -7.32
C ALA A 244 0.75 -13.63 -8.41
N MET A 245 1.13 -13.70 -9.70
CA MET A 245 0.20 -13.84 -10.82
C MET A 245 -0.56 -15.18 -10.85
N ALA A 246 -0.21 -16.13 -9.99
CA ALA A 246 -0.95 -17.38 -9.77
C ALA A 246 -2.39 -17.14 -9.26
N GLY A 247 -2.64 -16.05 -8.55
CA GLY A 247 -3.98 -15.67 -8.08
C GLY A 247 -4.97 -15.29 -9.19
N PRO A 248 -6.26 -15.13 -8.82
CA PRO A 248 -7.28 -14.61 -9.74
C PRO A 248 -6.88 -13.27 -10.37
N THR A 249 -7.21 -13.04 -11.64
CA THR A 249 -6.81 -11.81 -12.36
C THR A 249 -7.21 -10.51 -11.65
N PRO A 250 -8.42 -10.37 -11.04
CA PRO A 250 -8.75 -9.16 -10.29
C PRO A 250 -7.83 -8.90 -9.09
N VAL A 251 -7.30 -9.97 -8.46
CA VAL A 251 -6.32 -9.86 -7.37
C VAL A 251 -5.02 -9.29 -7.90
N SER A 252 -4.54 -9.83 -9.03
CA SER A 252 -3.33 -9.31 -9.66
C SER A 252 -3.49 -7.83 -10.00
N ALA A 253 -4.62 -7.42 -10.57
CA ALA A 253 -4.92 -6.03 -10.86
C ALA A 253 -4.92 -5.15 -9.59
N LEU A 254 -5.53 -5.61 -8.48
CA LEU A 254 -5.59 -4.85 -7.25
C LEU A 254 -4.22 -4.71 -6.58
N ILE A 255 -3.47 -5.80 -6.44
CA ILE A 255 -2.17 -5.83 -5.77
C ILE A 255 -1.13 -5.04 -6.56
N HIS A 256 -1.04 -5.27 -7.89
CA HIS A 256 0.05 -4.74 -8.72
C HIS A 256 -0.24 -3.33 -9.22
N ALA A 257 -1.48 -3.07 -9.64
CA ALA A 257 -1.80 -1.78 -10.24
C ALA A 257 -2.11 -0.71 -9.18
N ALA A 258 -3.01 -0.97 -8.25
CA ALA A 258 -3.61 0.11 -7.47
C ALA A 258 -3.00 0.32 -6.07
N THR A 259 -2.36 -0.72 -5.45
CA THR A 259 -2.30 -0.69 -4.00
C THR A 259 -0.98 -1.16 -3.39
N MET A 260 -0.78 -2.46 -3.19
CA MET A 260 0.27 -3.02 -2.33
C MET A 260 1.69 -2.64 -2.76
N VAL A 261 1.99 -2.77 -4.04
CA VAL A 261 3.34 -2.52 -4.56
C VAL A 261 3.73 -1.04 -4.52
N THR A 262 2.76 -0.15 -4.42
CA THR A 262 2.99 1.30 -4.29
C THR A 262 3.12 1.76 -2.84
N ALA A 263 2.90 0.88 -1.86
CA ALA A 263 3.00 1.21 -0.44
C ALA A 263 4.42 1.68 -0.06
N GLY A 264 5.47 1.10 -0.64
CA GLY A 264 6.84 1.55 -0.41
C GLY A 264 7.10 2.96 -0.95
N ILE A 265 6.58 3.27 -2.14
CA ILE A 265 6.67 4.61 -2.73
C ILE A 265 5.93 5.62 -1.85
N PHE A 266 4.71 5.28 -1.41
CA PHE A 266 3.92 6.10 -0.49
C PHE A 266 4.70 6.39 0.78
N MET A 267 5.27 5.38 1.43
CA MET A 267 6.01 5.51 2.69
C MET A 267 7.25 6.39 2.51
N VAL A 268 8.05 6.19 1.47
CA VAL A 268 9.24 7.02 1.19
C VAL A 268 8.84 8.47 0.90
N THR A 269 7.79 8.69 0.12
CA THR A 269 7.26 10.04 -0.16
C THR A 269 6.72 10.70 1.11
N ARG A 270 6.05 9.95 1.97
CA ARG A 270 5.52 10.44 3.26
C ARG A 270 6.64 10.89 4.20
N LEU A 271 7.77 10.21 4.15
CA LEU A 271 8.95 10.45 4.99
C LEU A 271 10.07 11.19 4.25
N ASN A 272 9.75 11.94 3.19
CA ASN A 272 10.72 12.66 2.37
C ASN A 272 11.75 13.43 3.21
N PHE A 273 11.30 14.12 4.26
CA PHE A 273 12.15 14.90 5.15
C PHE A 273 13.26 14.08 5.85
N LEU A 274 13.05 12.76 6.07
CA LEU A 274 14.09 11.87 6.59
C LEU A 274 15.07 11.46 5.50
N PHE A 275 14.56 11.13 4.31
CA PHE A 275 15.40 10.71 3.19
C PHE A 275 16.24 11.87 2.64
N ASP A 276 15.72 13.10 2.68
CA ASP A 276 16.47 14.31 2.29
C ASP A 276 17.70 14.57 3.19
N MET A 277 17.69 14.07 4.42
CA MET A 277 18.86 14.12 5.32
C MET A 277 19.78 12.90 5.19
N ALA A 278 19.38 11.88 4.45
CA ALA A 278 20.10 10.62 4.27
C ALA A 278 20.57 10.45 2.81
N HIS A 279 21.40 11.36 2.30
CA HIS A 279 21.84 11.37 0.89
C HIS A 279 22.49 10.06 0.44
N ASP A 280 23.23 9.38 1.32
CA ASP A 280 23.80 8.07 1.00
C ASP A 280 22.72 7.04 0.71
N VAL A 281 21.63 7.05 1.50
CA VAL A 281 20.50 6.14 1.31
C VAL A 281 19.71 6.49 0.05
N GLN A 282 19.56 7.79 -0.26
CA GLN A 282 18.96 8.22 -1.54
C GLN A 282 19.77 7.70 -2.72
N THR A 283 21.11 7.78 -2.64
CA THR A 283 22.00 7.25 -3.68
C THR A 283 21.83 5.74 -3.83
N ILE A 284 21.81 4.99 -2.73
CA ILE A 284 21.54 3.53 -2.75
C ILE A 284 20.18 3.25 -3.38
N MET A 285 19.15 4.01 -3.00
CA MET A 285 17.80 3.87 -3.54
C MET A 285 17.74 4.10 -5.05
N ALA A 286 18.44 5.12 -5.57
CA ALA A 286 18.55 5.39 -7.00
C ALA A 286 19.25 4.23 -7.75
N PHE A 287 20.34 3.70 -7.20
CA PHE A 287 21.03 2.55 -7.78
C PHE A 287 20.17 1.29 -7.79
N VAL A 288 19.54 0.95 -6.67
CA VAL A 288 18.65 -0.22 -6.56
C VAL A 288 17.47 -0.08 -7.52
N GLY A 289 16.86 1.10 -7.59
CA GLY A 289 15.74 1.38 -8.50
C GLY A 289 16.14 1.21 -9.96
N THR A 290 17.26 1.82 -10.38
CA THR A 290 17.77 1.71 -11.75
C THR A 290 18.11 0.27 -12.12
N PHE A 291 18.79 -0.44 -11.23
CA PHE A 291 19.18 -1.84 -11.46
C PHE A 291 17.95 -2.74 -11.55
N THR A 292 16.95 -2.53 -10.69
CA THR A 292 15.67 -3.23 -10.74
C THR A 292 14.95 -2.97 -12.05
N ALA A 293 14.89 -1.72 -12.50
CA ALA A 293 14.24 -1.35 -13.75
C ALA A 293 14.83 -2.08 -14.96
N ILE A 294 16.17 -2.08 -15.09
CA ILE A 294 16.87 -2.71 -16.20
C ILE A 294 16.71 -4.24 -16.17
N VAL A 295 16.93 -4.85 -15.01
CA VAL A 295 16.84 -6.32 -14.88
C VAL A 295 15.41 -6.80 -15.13
N ALA A 296 14.41 -6.15 -14.55
CA ALA A 296 13.02 -6.54 -14.75
C ALA A 296 12.57 -6.36 -16.22
N ALA A 297 12.92 -5.24 -16.86
CA ALA A 297 12.63 -5.03 -18.28
C ALA A 297 13.27 -6.11 -19.15
N SER A 298 14.53 -6.45 -18.90
CA SER A 298 15.25 -7.50 -19.63
C SER A 298 14.60 -8.88 -19.47
N ILE A 299 14.16 -9.23 -18.27
CA ILE A 299 13.46 -10.49 -18.00
C ILE A 299 12.07 -10.50 -18.68
N GLY A 300 11.38 -9.35 -18.67
CA GLY A 300 10.06 -9.21 -19.29
C GLY A 300 10.07 -9.54 -20.79
N LEU A 301 11.14 -9.21 -21.50
CA LEU A 301 11.28 -9.48 -22.95
C LEU A 301 11.26 -10.98 -23.31
N ILE A 302 11.66 -11.85 -22.39
CA ILE A 302 11.78 -13.30 -22.64
C ILE A 302 10.63 -14.11 -22.04
N GLN A 303 9.64 -13.46 -21.43
CA GLN A 303 8.48 -14.16 -20.85
C GLN A 303 7.47 -14.54 -21.93
N ASN A 304 6.93 -15.77 -21.83
CA ASN A 304 5.90 -16.28 -22.73
C ASN A 304 4.46 -16.12 -22.15
N ASP A 305 4.34 -15.82 -20.86
CA ASP A 305 3.06 -15.61 -20.17
C ASP A 305 2.79 -14.12 -20.05
N ILE A 306 1.67 -13.65 -20.61
CA ILE A 306 1.29 -12.24 -20.59
C ILE A 306 1.16 -11.67 -19.19
N LYS A 307 0.69 -12.46 -18.22
CA LYS A 307 0.61 -12.03 -16.81
C LYS A 307 2.01 -11.78 -16.24
N LYS A 308 2.99 -12.64 -16.56
CA LYS A 308 4.37 -12.46 -16.12
C LYS A 308 5.03 -11.28 -16.83
N VAL A 309 4.75 -11.05 -18.11
CA VAL A 309 5.21 -9.85 -18.83
C VAL A 309 4.74 -8.59 -18.11
N LEU A 310 3.45 -8.50 -17.80
CA LEU A 310 2.88 -7.36 -17.07
C LEU A 310 3.49 -7.21 -15.66
N ALA A 311 3.72 -8.33 -14.94
CA ALA A 311 4.38 -8.29 -13.63
C ALA A 311 5.80 -7.71 -13.71
N TYR A 312 6.61 -8.15 -14.67
CA TYR A 312 7.96 -7.62 -14.84
C TYR A 312 7.97 -6.18 -15.34
N SER A 313 6.99 -5.79 -16.18
CA SER A 313 6.76 -4.39 -16.54
C SER A 313 6.49 -3.55 -15.28
N THR A 314 5.59 -3.99 -14.41
CA THR A 314 5.30 -3.29 -13.14
C THR A 314 6.55 -3.18 -12.26
N VAL A 315 7.34 -4.26 -12.09
CA VAL A 315 8.62 -4.21 -11.33
C VAL A 315 9.56 -3.17 -11.93
N SER A 316 9.66 -3.11 -13.26
CA SER A 316 10.50 -2.14 -13.96
C SER A 316 10.04 -0.70 -13.71
N GLN A 317 8.74 -0.42 -13.81
CA GLN A 317 8.17 0.91 -13.56
C GLN A 317 8.35 1.34 -12.11
N LEU A 318 8.15 0.42 -11.15
CA LEU A 318 8.45 0.68 -9.73
C LEU A 318 9.93 1.02 -9.55
N GLY A 319 10.84 0.35 -10.26
CA GLY A 319 12.28 0.67 -10.25
C GLY A 319 12.55 2.11 -10.70
N LEU A 320 11.89 2.58 -11.77
CA LEU A 320 12.00 3.98 -12.22
C LEU A 320 11.44 4.97 -11.19
N MET A 321 10.35 4.61 -10.49
CA MET A 321 9.83 5.45 -9.40
C MET A 321 10.83 5.53 -8.24
N PHE A 322 11.50 4.41 -7.87
CA PHE A 322 12.55 4.43 -6.85
C PHE A 322 13.80 5.20 -7.29
N LEU A 323 14.14 5.19 -8.57
CA LEU A 323 15.16 6.07 -9.11
C LEU A 323 14.78 7.55 -8.89
N ALA A 324 13.54 7.93 -9.21
CA ALA A 324 13.07 9.30 -9.01
C ALA A 324 13.09 9.70 -7.51
N LEU A 325 12.63 8.80 -6.62
CA LEU A 325 12.69 9.02 -5.17
C LEU A 325 14.14 9.19 -4.68
N GLY A 326 15.08 8.37 -5.18
CA GLY A 326 16.49 8.44 -4.84
C GLY A 326 17.20 9.70 -5.36
N LEU A 327 16.63 10.36 -6.37
CA LEU A 327 17.06 11.68 -6.85
C LEU A 327 16.36 12.84 -6.13
N GLY A 328 15.53 12.57 -5.13
CA GLY A 328 14.75 13.58 -4.43
C GLY A 328 13.55 14.12 -5.22
N ALA A 329 13.22 13.52 -6.37
CA ALA A 329 12.11 13.93 -7.23
C ALA A 329 10.79 13.24 -6.84
N TYR A 330 10.34 13.45 -5.61
CA TYR A 330 9.17 12.78 -5.04
C TYR A 330 7.88 13.02 -5.85
N GLU A 331 7.67 14.26 -6.32
CA GLU A 331 6.50 14.60 -7.14
C GLU A 331 6.49 13.82 -8.47
N VAL A 332 7.67 13.66 -9.09
CA VAL A 332 7.82 12.89 -10.33
C VAL A 332 7.47 11.43 -10.11
N ALA A 333 7.93 10.83 -9.00
CA ALA A 333 7.60 9.45 -8.65
C ALA A 333 6.09 9.25 -8.44
N VAL A 334 5.43 10.19 -7.77
CA VAL A 334 3.97 10.18 -7.55
C VAL A 334 3.21 10.38 -8.85
N PHE A 335 3.68 11.29 -9.72
CA PHE A 335 3.07 11.54 -11.02
C PHE A 335 3.20 10.31 -11.95
N HIS A 336 4.38 9.72 -12.03
CA HIS A 336 4.62 8.51 -12.84
C HIS A 336 3.71 7.35 -12.40
N ARG A 337 3.42 7.24 -11.11
CA ARG A 337 2.43 6.31 -10.58
C ARG A 337 1.04 6.51 -11.21
N SER A 338 0.61 7.75 -11.44
CA SER A 338 -0.70 8.06 -12.03
C SER A 338 -0.77 7.72 -13.52
N GLU A 339 0.35 7.81 -14.24
CA GLU A 339 0.43 7.51 -15.67
C GLU A 339 0.48 6.00 -15.98
N GLU A 340 1.07 5.18 -15.12
CA GLU A 340 1.24 3.74 -15.35
C GLU A 340 -0.09 3.06 -15.67
N HIS A 341 -1.18 3.46 -15.02
CA HIS A 341 -2.52 2.91 -15.27
C HIS A 341 -3.10 3.24 -16.62
N THR A 342 -2.71 4.37 -17.22
CA THR A 342 -3.21 4.77 -18.55
C THR A 342 -2.47 4.05 -19.66
N SER A 343 -1.19 3.73 -19.49
CA SER A 343 -0.37 3.04 -20.49
C SER A 343 -0.73 1.55 -20.61
N GLU A 344 -1.12 0.88 -19.54
CA GLU A 344 -1.61 -0.51 -19.58
C GLU A 344 -2.93 -0.66 -20.35
N LEU A 345 -3.77 0.37 -20.38
CA LEU A 345 -5.01 0.41 -21.16
C LEU A 345 -4.74 0.61 -22.66
N GLN A 346 -3.62 1.22 -23.04
CA GLN A 346 -3.24 1.47 -24.42
C GLN A 346 -2.53 0.28 -25.08
N SER A 347 -2.00 -0.67 -24.31
CA SER A 347 -1.26 -1.83 -24.83
C SER A 347 -2.15 -2.99 -25.28
N ARG A 348 -3.47 -2.79 -25.44
CA ARG A 348 -4.36 -3.78 -26.05
C ARG A 348 -4.37 -3.58 -27.56
N PRO A 349 -4.03 -4.64 -28.35
CA PRO A 349 -4.23 -4.61 -29.80
C PRO A 349 -5.73 -4.58 -30.16
#